data_2080d4dd3ca5ca777040584eda0cf472
#
_entry.id   2080d4dd3ca5ca777040584eda0cf472
#
_cell.length_a   1.000
_cell.length_b   1.000
_cell.length_c   1.000
_cell.angle_alpha   90.00
_cell.angle_beta   90.00
_cell.angle_gamma   90.00
#
_symmetry.space_group_name_H-M   'P 1'
#
loop_
_entity.id
_entity.type
_entity.pdbx_description
1 polymer ?
#
loop_
_entity_poly.entity_id
_entity_poly.type
_entity_poly.pdbx_seq_one_letter_code
_entity_poly.pdbx_strand_id
1 'polypeptide(L)'
;MNEQAKIKMQIPVLTDEQIESFKNTGYLVAPNAFGMDDMALIERWAGEVEAMPEESGKQWIYWEESQTEPGNKIVSRIEKIKDYHPGFADLTEVLKGPVDQLLGERSQLFKEKINFKKPGGDGFKPHQDSQAGWDTYADFFISVLVCIDEA
;
A
#
# COMPACT_ATOMS: atom_id res chain seq x y z
N MET A 1 -17.53 -23.12 2.32
CA MET A 1 -17.27 -21.69 2.17
C MET A 1 -16.20 -21.34 3.19
N ASN A 2 -14.96 -21.12 2.75
CA ASN A 2 -13.92 -20.64 3.66
C ASN A 2 -14.30 -19.21 4.04
N GLU A 3 -14.61 -19.00 5.30
CA GLU A 3 -14.72 -17.67 5.90
C GLU A 3 -13.33 -17.03 5.76
N GLN A 4 -13.21 -16.12 4.83
CA GLN A 4 -11.95 -15.47 4.52
C GLN A 4 -11.59 -14.62 5.74
N ALA A 5 -10.44 -14.88 6.35
CA ALA A 5 -9.99 -14.14 7.53
C ALA A 5 -9.99 -12.63 7.21
N LYS A 6 -10.82 -11.89 7.91
CA LYS A 6 -10.88 -10.42 7.79
C LYS A 6 -9.77 -9.81 8.60
N ILE A 7 -9.01 -8.94 7.97
CA ILE A 7 -7.97 -8.18 8.64
C ILE A 7 -8.57 -7.17 9.62
N LYS A 8 -7.89 -6.96 10.74
CA LYS A 8 -8.37 -6.05 11.78
C LYS A 8 -7.28 -5.08 12.20
N MET A 9 -7.48 -3.82 11.91
CA MET A 9 -6.60 -2.75 12.38
C MET A 9 -6.74 -2.57 13.89
N GLN A 10 -5.62 -2.48 14.62
CA GLN A 10 -5.60 -2.24 16.07
C GLN A 10 -5.81 -0.78 16.45
N ILE A 11 -5.55 0.14 15.51
CA ILE A 11 -5.75 1.59 15.67
C ILE A 11 -6.77 2.04 14.61
N PRO A 12 -8.05 1.67 14.75
CA PRO A 12 -9.08 2.04 13.76
C PRO A 12 -9.53 3.50 13.91
N VAL A 13 -9.22 4.11 15.04
CA VAL A 13 -9.59 5.50 15.39
C VAL A 13 -8.35 6.23 15.89
N LEU A 14 -8.03 7.35 15.26
CA LEU A 14 -6.94 8.23 15.67
C LEU A 14 -7.38 9.14 16.82
N THR A 15 -6.45 9.48 17.70
CA THR A 15 -6.69 10.49 18.74
C THR A 15 -6.63 11.90 18.18
N ASP A 16 -7.20 12.86 18.90
CA ASP A 16 -7.14 14.28 18.51
C ASP A 16 -5.68 14.76 18.41
N GLU A 17 -4.80 14.28 19.29
CA GLU A 17 -3.37 14.64 19.26
C GLU A 17 -2.68 14.09 18.00
N GLN A 18 -3.04 12.88 17.55
CA GLN A 18 -2.51 12.31 16.32
C GLN A 18 -2.96 13.09 15.09
N ILE A 19 -4.24 13.47 15.05
CA ILE A 19 -4.80 14.28 13.96
C ILE A 19 -4.13 15.66 13.93
N GLU A 20 -3.98 16.30 15.08
CA GLU A 20 -3.33 17.61 15.18
C GLU A 20 -1.84 17.53 14.82
N SER A 21 -1.14 16.47 15.26
CA SER A 21 0.24 16.21 14.87
C SER A 21 0.38 16.09 13.35
N PHE A 22 -0.50 15.31 12.71
CA PHE A 22 -0.50 15.17 11.26
C PHE A 22 -0.69 16.51 10.54
N LYS A 23 -1.63 17.35 10.99
CA LYS A 23 -1.86 18.69 10.42
C LYS A 23 -0.63 19.58 10.51
N ASN A 24 0.13 19.47 11.60
CA ASN A 24 1.30 20.31 11.85
C ASN A 24 2.56 19.82 11.15
N THR A 25 2.73 18.49 11.01
CA THR A 25 3.97 17.88 10.52
C THR A 25 3.86 17.33 9.10
N GLY A 26 2.62 17.08 8.63
CA GLY A 26 2.35 16.47 7.33
C GLY A 26 2.50 14.95 7.28
N TYR A 27 2.80 14.29 8.40
CA TYR A 27 2.89 12.84 8.46
C TYR A 27 2.43 12.28 9.82
N LEU A 28 2.06 11.01 9.85
CA LEU A 28 1.73 10.26 11.06
C LEU A 28 2.33 8.85 10.97
N VAL A 29 3.04 8.44 12.00
CA VAL A 29 3.49 7.05 12.17
C VAL A 29 2.56 6.37 13.14
N ALA A 30 1.99 5.23 12.73
CA ALA A 30 1.09 4.40 13.56
C ALA A 30 1.76 3.05 13.84
N PRO A 31 2.63 2.94 14.86
CA PRO A 31 3.30 1.69 15.18
C PRO A 31 2.29 0.66 15.67
N ASN A 32 2.51 -0.60 15.31
CA ASN A 32 1.64 -1.73 15.67
C ASN A 32 0.18 -1.56 15.23
N ALA A 33 -0.04 -0.91 14.08
CA ALA A 33 -1.38 -0.74 13.52
C ALA A 33 -2.09 -2.06 13.21
N PHE A 34 -1.32 -3.11 12.97
CA PHE A 34 -1.78 -4.49 12.77
C PHE A 34 -1.11 -5.43 13.75
N GLY A 35 -1.83 -6.47 14.17
CA GLY A 35 -1.29 -7.56 14.98
C GLY A 35 -0.40 -8.50 14.16
N MET A 36 0.38 -9.33 14.84
CA MET A 36 1.31 -10.27 14.18
C MET A 36 0.57 -11.22 13.22
N ASP A 37 -0.61 -11.71 13.59
CA ASP A 37 -1.40 -12.60 12.73
C ASP A 37 -1.89 -11.90 11.46
N ASP A 38 -2.32 -10.63 11.58
CA ASP A 38 -2.73 -9.82 10.44
C ASP A 38 -1.55 -9.48 9.54
N MET A 39 -0.38 -9.18 10.11
CA MET A 39 0.85 -8.96 9.33
C MET A 39 1.28 -10.22 8.57
N ALA A 40 1.22 -11.39 9.19
CA ALA A 40 1.49 -12.65 8.51
C ALA A 40 0.49 -12.93 7.36
N LEU A 41 -0.76 -12.50 7.50
CA LEU A 41 -1.74 -12.56 6.41
C LEU A 41 -1.37 -11.62 5.26
N ILE A 42 -1.00 -10.37 5.57
CA ILE A 42 -0.62 -9.37 4.56
C ILE A 42 0.62 -9.84 3.78
N GLU A 43 1.63 -10.35 4.48
CA GLU A 43 2.83 -10.92 3.87
C GLU A 43 2.50 -12.07 2.91
N ARG A 44 1.66 -13.02 3.37
CA ARG A 44 1.20 -14.11 2.52
C ARG A 44 0.47 -13.60 1.28
N TRP A 45 -0.43 -12.63 1.42
CA TRP A 45 -1.16 -12.03 0.31
C TRP A 45 -0.23 -11.31 -0.68
N ALA A 46 0.83 -10.67 -0.18
CA ALA A 46 1.85 -10.08 -1.06
C ALA A 46 2.53 -11.14 -1.93
N GLY A 47 2.88 -12.30 -1.34
CA GLY A 47 3.40 -13.44 -2.08
C GLY A 47 2.39 -14.05 -3.07
N GLU A 48 1.10 -14.13 -2.70
CA GLU A 48 0.04 -14.59 -3.60
C GLU A 48 -0.11 -13.67 -4.81
N VAL A 49 -0.06 -12.34 -4.60
CA VAL A 49 -0.12 -11.34 -5.68
C VAL A 49 1.13 -11.40 -6.56
N GLU A 50 2.31 -11.57 -5.98
CA GLU A 50 3.56 -11.73 -6.74
C GLU A 50 3.52 -12.96 -7.66
N ALA A 51 2.88 -14.04 -7.22
CA ALA A 51 2.74 -15.28 -7.97
C ALA A 51 1.63 -15.26 -9.03
N MET A 52 0.80 -14.20 -9.08
CA MET A 52 -0.25 -14.09 -10.09
C MET A 52 0.34 -13.99 -11.50
N PRO A 53 -0.25 -14.69 -12.49
CA PRO A 53 0.17 -14.54 -13.86
C PRO A 53 -0.09 -13.13 -14.40
N GLU A 54 0.80 -12.65 -15.27
CA GLU A 54 0.58 -11.41 -15.99
C GLU A 54 -0.50 -11.62 -17.05
N GLU A 55 -1.64 -10.96 -16.89
CA GLU A 55 -2.78 -11.05 -17.79
C GLU A 55 -3.25 -9.65 -18.21
N SER A 56 -3.51 -9.48 -19.51
CA SER A 56 -4.02 -8.22 -20.03
C SER A 56 -5.35 -7.83 -19.38
N GLY A 57 -5.43 -6.57 -18.95
CA GLY A 57 -6.64 -6.01 -18.33
C GLY A 57 -6.78 -6.28 -16.83
N LYS A 58 -5.90 -7.10 -16.23
CA LYS A 58 -5.85 -7.35 -14.79
C LYS A 58 -4.86 -6.41 -14.07
N GLN A 59 -4.23 -6.91 -12.98
CA GLN A 59 -3.19 -6.18 -12.26
C GLN A 59 -2.03 -5.78 -13.19
N TRP A 60 -1.35 -4.71 -12.85
CA TRP A 60 -0.24 -4.20 -13.62
C TRP A 60 1.07 -4.56 -12.96
N ILE A 61 1.89 -5.41 -13.60
CA ILE A 61 3.18 -5.86 -13.11
C ILE A 61 4.27 -5.04 -13.78
N TYR A 62 5.13 -4.42 -12.97
CA TYR A 62 6.29 -3.66 -13.43
C TYR A 62 7.55 -4.42 -13.11
N TRP A 63 8.36 -4.62 -14.12
CA TRP A 63 9.63 -5.31 -14.06
C TRP A 63 10.78 -4.32 -14.15
N GLU A 64 11.87 -4.62 -13.48
CA GLU A 64 13.14 -3.91 -13.62
C GLU A 64 14.27 -4.91 -13.87
N GLU A 65 15.37 -4.44 -14.46
CA GLU A 65 16.57 -5.25 -14.64
C GLU A 65 17.37 -5.28 -13.35
N SER A 66 17.83 -6.46 -12.94
CA SER A 66 18.64 -6.60 -11.75
C SER A 66 19.97 -5.87 -11.90
N GLN A 67 20.33 -5.05 -10.91
CA GLN A 67 21.61 -4.32 -10.84
C GLN A 67 22.79 -5.26 -10.57
N THR A 68 22.51 -6.45 -10.02
CA THR A 68 23.54 -7.42 -9.60
C THR A 68 23.64 -8.62 -10.54
N GLU A 69 22.59 -8.91 -11.31
CA GLU A 69 22.52 -10.05 -12.22
C GLU A 69 22.05 -9.60 -13.61
N PRO A 70 22.97 -9.16 -14.49
CA PRO A 70 22.61 -8.66 -15.82
C PRO A 70 21.77 -9.65 -16.63
N GLY A 71 20.67 -9.16 -17.22
CA GLY A 71 19.72 -9.97 -17.99
C GLY A 71 18.65 -10.66 -17.14
N ASN A 72 18.74 -10.61 -15.81
CA ASN A 72 17.67 -11.08 -14.93
C ASN A 72 16.65 -9.94 -14.67
N LYS A 73 15.36 -10.24 -14.83
CA LYS A 73 14.27 -9.31 -14.52
C LYS A 73 13.62 -9.67 -13.20
N ILE A 74 13.42 -8.67 -12.37
CA ILE A 74 12.77 -8.80 -11.06
C ILE A 74 11.52 -7.92 -11.02
N VAL A 75 10.51 -8.34 -10.26
CA VAL A 75 9.32 -7.53 -10.04
C VAL A 75 9.70 -6.35 -9.14
N SER A 76 9.46 -5.13 -9.61
CA SER A 76 9.67 -3.92 -8.82
C SER A 76 8.38 -3.42 -8.17
N ARG A 77 7.25 -3.58 -8.86
CA ARG A 77 5.96 -3.05 -8.40
C ARG A 77 4.79 -3.79 -9.04
N ILE A 78 3.70 -3.97 -8.28
CA ILE A 78 2.42 -4.43 -8.80
C ILE A 78 1.35 -3.43 -8.37
N GLU A 79 0.52 -2.98 -9.32
CA GLU A 79 -0.58 -2.03 -9.12
C GLU A 79 -1.94 -2.66 -9.47
N LYS A 80 -3.05 -2.01 -9.08
CA LYS A 80 -4.42 -2.45 -9.36
C LYS A 80 -4.70 -3.84 -8.77
N ILE A 81 -4.38 -4.03 -7.51
CA ILE A 81 -4.42 -5.32 -6.82
C ILE A 81 -5.80 -5.55 -6.19
N LYS A 82 -6.41 -4.49 -5.66
CA LYS A 82 -7.67 -4.53 -4.91
C LYS A 82 -8.77 -5.29 -5.65
N ASP A 83 -8.85 -5.12 -6.96
CA ASP A 83 -9.91 -5.73 -7.77
C ASP A 83 -9.68 -7.24 -8.00
N TYR A 84 -8.48 -7.74 -7.74
CA TYR A 84 -8.07 -9.10 -8.04
C TYR A 84 -7.63 -9.92 -6.84
N HIS A 85 -7.49 -9.25 -5.68
CA HIS A 85 -7.13 -9.94 -4.44
C HIS A 85 -8.01 -9.47 -3.27
N PRO A 86 -8.90 -10.33 -2.76
CA PRO A 86 -9.89 -9.95 -1.74
C PRO A 86 -9.25 -9.51 -0.41
N GLY A 87 -8.10 -10.05 -0.01
CA GLY A 87 -7.37 -9.61 1.17
C GLY A 87 -6.90 -8.15 1.06
N PHE A 88 -6.39 -7.74 -0.11
CA PHE A 88 -6.03 -6.34 -0.34
C PHE A 88 -7.25 -5.43 -0.50
N ALA A 89 -8.39 -5.96 -0.96
CA ALA A 89 -9.65 -5.22 -0.89
C ALA A 89 -10.04 -4.94 0.57
N ASP A 90 -9.98 -5.94 1.45
CA ASP A 90 -10.25 -5.78 2.88
C ASP A 90 -9.25 -4.81 3.55
N LEU A 91 -7.95 -4.95 3.26
CA LEU A 91 -6.92 -4.02 3.77
C LEU A 91 -7.21 -2.58 3.37
N THR A 92 -7.57 -2.35 2.12
CA THR A 92 -7.95 -1.01 1.64
C THR A 92 -9.13 -0.44 2.43
N GLU A 93 -10.14 -1.24 2.70
CA GLU A 93 -11.33 -0.77 3.44
C GLU A 93 -11.02 -0.43 4.91
N VAL A 94 -10.19 -1.22 5.60
CA VAL A 94 -9.83 -0.90 7.00
C VAL A 94 -8.94 0.33 7.12
N LEU A 95 -8.12 0.63 6.12
CA LEU A 95 -7.27 1.82 6.10
C LEU A 95 -8.06 3.12 5.87
N LYS A 96 -9.25 3.06 5.28
CA LYS A 96 -10.08 4.26 5.06
C LYS A 96 -10.47 4.97 6.35
N GLY A 97 -10.75 4.23 7.43
CA GLY A 97 -11.19 4.84 8.69
C GLY A 97 -10.25 5.93 9.21
N PRO A 98 -8.97 5.64 9.47
CA PRO A 98 -8.00 6.66 9.86
C PRO A 98 -7.78 7.74 8.80
N VAL A 99 -7.80 7.40 7.51
CA VAL A 99 -7.64 8.37 6.42
C VAL A 99 -8.81 9.36 6.37
N ASP A 100 -10.05 8.88 6.54
CA ASP A 100 -11.25 9.72 6.63
C ASP A 100 -11.13 10.74 7.77
N GLN A 101 -10.58 10.34 8.93
CA GLN A 101 -10.34 11.24 10.04
C GLN A 101 -9.30 12.31 9.74
N LEU A 102 -8.21 11.95 9.04
CA LEU A 102 -7.16 12.90 8.65
C LEU A 102 -7.65 13.88 7.58
N LEU A 103 -8.49 13.42 6.65
CA LEU A 103 -9.11 14.27 5.62
C LEU A 103 -10.24 15.16 6.18
N GLY A 104 -10.93 14.70 7.24
CA GLY A 104 -12.16 15.31 7.74
C GLY A 104 -13.40 15.02 6.86
N GLU A 105 -13.27 14.11 5.92
CA GLU A 105 -14.32 13.66 5.01
C GLU A 105 -14.07 12.23 4.54
N ARG A 106 -15.02 11.64 3.80
CA ARG A 106 -14.86 10.29 3.25
C ARG A 106 -13.82 10.23 2.16
N SER A 107 -12.81 9.39 2.35
CA SER A 107 -11.77 9.13 1.37
C SER A 107 -12.26 8.27 0.21
N GLN A 108 -11.65 8.46 -0.95
CA GLN A 108 -11.75 7.58 -2.10
C GLN A 108 -10.36 7.02 -2.42
N LEU A 109 -10.29 5.73 -2.67
CA LEU A 109 -9.05 5.14 -3.14
C LEU A 109 -8.73 5.69 -4.54
N PHE A 110 -7.60 6.36 -4.66
CA PHE A 110 -7.09 6.83 -5.95
C PHE A 110 -6.34 5.70 -6.66
N LYS A 111 -5.37 5.10 -5.97
CA LYS A 111 -4.65 3.92 -6.45
C LYS A 111 -3.97 3.19 -5.29
N GLU A 112 -3.62 1.94 -5.52
CA GLU A 112 -2.81 1.14 -4.61
C GLU A 112 -1.74 0.36 -5.37
N LYS A 113 -0.67 0.03 -4.65
CA LYS A 113 0.46 -0.72 -5.18
C LYS A 113 1.21 -1.45 -4.07
N ILE A 114 1.91 -2.52 -4.43
CA ILE A 114 3.00 -3.09 -3.64
C ILE A 114 4.31 -2.74 -4.33
N ASN A 115 5.24 -2.15 -3.59
CA ASN A 115 6.62 -1.98 -4.05
C ASN A 115 7.45 -3.14 -3.51
N PHE A 116 8.01 -3.93 -4.39
CA PHE A 116 8.93 -5.02 -4.04
C PHE A 116 10.36 -4.50 -4.03
N LYS A 117 11.02 -4.60 -2.88
CA LYS A 117 12.42 -4.21 -2.70
C LYS A 117 13.31 -5.45 -2.75
N LYS A 118 13.30 -6.13 -3.89
CA LYS A 118 14.09 -7.35 -4.10
C LYS A 118 15.60 -7.04 -4.12
N PRO A 119 16.45 -7.99 -3.67
CA PRO A 119 17.90 -7.88 -3.86
C PRO A 119 18.24 -7.62 -5.34
N GLY A 120 19.10 -6.66 -5.59
CA GLY A 120 19.45 -6.23 -6.94
C GLY A 120 18.46 -5.27 -7.60
N GLY A 121 17.38 -4.89 -6.93
CA GLY A 121 16.45 -3.86 -7.41
C GLY A 121 17.02 -2.45 -7.26
N ASP A 122 16.52 -1.53 -8.08
CA ASP A 122 16.85 -0.10 -7.98
C ASP A 122 15.96 0.57 -6.92
N GLY A 123 16.40 1.72 -6.45
CA GLY A 123 15.66 2.58 -5.54
C GLY A 123 14.79 3.60 -6.27
N PHE A 124 13.86 4.21 -5.52
CA PHE A 124 13.15 5.39 -6.00
C PHE A 124 13.90 6.66 -5.57
N LYS A 125 14.12 7.57 -6.52
CA LYS A 125 14.66 8.90 -6.20
C LYS A 125 13.62 9.68 -5.39
N PRO A 126 14.03 10.59 -4.48
CA PRO A 126 13.13 11.49 -3.80
C PRO A 126 12.27 12.25 -4.81
N HIS A 127 10.95 12.26 -4.59
CA HIS A 127 9.97 12.89 -5.47
C HIS A 127 8.72 13.29 -4.68
N GLN A 128 7.90 14.12 -5.29
CA GLN A 128 6.53 14.40 -4.85
C GLN A 128 5.57 13.60 -5.74
N ASP A 129 4.65 12.86 -5.16
CA ASP A 129 3.66 12.06 -5.91
C ASP A 129 2.82 12.93 -6.85
N SER A 130 2.51 14.17 -6.47
CA SER A 130 1.80 15.15 -7.29
C SER A 130 2.48 15.48 -8.62
N GLN A 131 3.80 15.31 -8.74
CA GLN A 131 4.53 15.50 -10.01
C GLN A 131 4.09 14.55 -11.12
N ALA A 132 3.36 13.48 -10.79
CA ALA A 132 2.74 12.58 -11.77
C ALA A 132 1.40 13.10 -12.33
N GLY A 133 1.02 14.36 -12.05
CA GLY A 133 -0.21 14.99 -12.54
C GLY A 133 -1.45 14.63 -11.73
N TRP A 134 -1.29 14.24 -10.47
CA TRP A 134 -2.43 13.88 -9.61
C TRP A 134 -3.32 15.06 -9.27
N ASP A 135 -2.77 16.26 -9.27
CA ASP A 135 -3.46 17.54 -9.05
C ASP A 135 -4.60 17.81 -10.04
N THR A 136 -4.63 17.09 -11.17
CA THR A 136 -5.77 17.13 -12.10
C THR A 136 -7.01 16.38 -11.59
N TYR A 137 -6.86 15.54 -10.56
CA TYR A 137 -7.95 14.71 -10.00
C TYR A 137 -8.47 15.23 -8.66
N ALA A 138 -7.59 15.73 -7.80
CA ALA A 138 -7.94 16.29 -6.50
C ALA A 138 -6.84 17.22 -5.99
N ASP A 139 -7.20 18.15 -5.10
CA ASP A 139 -6.28 19.13 -4.51
C ASP A 139 -5.41 18.50 -3.41
N PHE A 140 -5.84 17.37 -2.83
CA PHE A 140 -5.16 16.76 -1.70
C PHE A 140 -5.21 15.23 -1.75
N PHE A 141 -4.08 14.60 -1.43
CA PHE A 141 -3.92 13.15 -1.34
C PHE A 141 -3.21 12.77 -0.04
N ILE A 142 -3.63 11.66 0.56
CA ILE A 142 -2.91 11.00 1.64
C ILE A 142 -2.35 9.69 1.12
N SER A 143 -1.02 9.52 1.17
CA SER A 143 -0.37 8.26 0.90
C SER A 143 -0.24 7.45 2.19
N VAL A 144 -0.74 6.23 2.19
CA VAL A 144 -0.61 5.28 3.31
C VAL A 144 0.41 4.22 2.94
N LEU A 145 1.44 4.07 3.77
CA LEU A 145 2.42 2.99 3.64
C LEU A 145 2.18 1.95 4.73
N VAL A 146 2.03 0.69 4.33
CA VAL A 146 2.06 -0.47 5.23
C VAL A 146 3.37 -1.19 5.00
N CYS A 147 4.27 -1.17 6.00
CA CYS A 147 5.52 -1.91 5.95
C CYS A 147 5.20 -3.39 6.18
N ILE A 148 5.49 -4.24 5.19
CA ILE A 148 5.17 -5.68 5.23
C ILE A 148 6.32 -6.45 5.87
N ASP A 149 7.55 -6.08 5.54
CA ASP A 149 8.79 -6.65 6.05
C ASP A 149 9.80 -5.53 6.39
N GLU A 150 10.95 -5.91 6.91
CA GLU A 150 12.06 -4.98 7.15
C GLU A 150 12.64 -4.49 5.82
N ALA A 151 12.87 -3.18 5.72
CA ALA A 151 13.42 -2.52 4.54
C ALA A 151 14.84 -2.01 4.80
#